data_97d68236d160237ddfd3e40d57a80387
#
_entry.id   97d68236d160237ddfd3e40d57a80387
#
_cell.length_a   1.000
_cell.length_b   1.000
_cell.length_c   1.000
_cell.angle_alpha   90.00
_cell.angle_beta   90.00
_cell.angle_gamma   90.00
#
_symmetry.space_group_name_H-M   'P 1'
#
loop_
_entity.id
_entity.type
_entity.pdbx_description
1 polymer ?
#
loop_
_entity_poly.entity_id
_entity_poly.type
_entity_poly.pdbx_seq_one_letter_code
_entity_poly.pdbx_strand_id
1 'polypeptide(L)'
;MFKVQSSKLKTYRISELIPFINWLYFYHAWGLSGKPKADKEKIKQEALQMLASWEEKYHTHAIFKLFEVGSEGDDLIFFLPSTSEENGILGTSEENGISGTSGGNGTPGTSGIESNGIEEKKEKYLRFPMLRQQHPSAPGEPNLCLADFIRPLSQGIRDQIGVFCTSVDGTIIDVYRHDDYFNMMAQTLSDRLAEATAEKLHEEVRKEYWGYAPDENLTIEQQHREEYQGIRPAIGYPSLPDTSANFLIDQLLDMKQAGIRLTETGMMTPHASVSGLMFSHPKARYFELGKIGEDQLRDYARRRGVPVELMRRFLQSSLIKK
;
A
#
# COMPACT_ATOMS: atom_id res chain seq x y z
N MET A 1 15.45 7.05 18.74
CA MET A 1 13.98 6.97 18.83
C MET A 1 13.43 7.68 17.62
N PHE A 2 12.97 6.93 16.65
CA PHE A 2 12.42 7.51 15.41
C PHE A 2 11.04 8.09 15.72
N LYS A 3 10.81 9.36 15.37
CA LYS A 3 9.47 9.96 15.50
C LYS A 3 8.54 9.28 14.49
N VAL A 4 7.51 8.61 14.98
CA VAL A 4 6.38 8.20 14.13
C VAL A 4 5.81 9.48 13.53
N GLN A 5 5.94 9.64 12.22
CA GLN A 5 5.42 10.82 11.54
C GLN A 5 3.90 10.66 11.38
N SER A 6 3.15 11.74 11.57
CA SER A 6 1.74 11.79 11.15
C SER A 6 1.62 11.48 9.66
N SER A 7 0.48 10.93 9.24
CA SER A 7 0.20 10.73 7.81
C SER A 7 0.34 12.06 7.05
N LYS A 8 0.93 11.99 5.86
CA LYS A 8 1.06 13.15 4.97
C LYS A 8 0.18 12.95 3.75
N LEU A 9 -0.82 13.81 3.64
CA LEU A 9 -1.62 13.94 2.42
C LEU A 9 -0.93 14.93 1.48
N LYS A 10 -0.80 14.55 0.23
CA LYS A 10 -0.23 15.35 -0.85
C LYS A 10 -1.18 15.39 -2.04
N THR A 11 -1.14 16.50 -2.73
CA THR A 11 -1.88 16.71 -3.98
C THR A 11 -0.88 17.19 -5.03
N TYR A 12 -0.92 16.58 -6.21
CA TYR A 12 -0.04 16.94 -7.33
C TYR A 12 -0.86 17.40 -8.52
N ARG A 13 -0.33 18.37 -9.25
CA ARG A 13 -0.84 18.80 -10.55
C ARG A 13 -0.43 17.78 -11.62
N ILE A 14 -1.19 17.72 -12.69
CA ILE A 14 -0.91 16.80 -13.80
C ILE A 14 0.47 17.05 -14.42
N SER A 15 0.85 18.33 -14.60
CA SER A 15 2.14 18.72 -15.18
C SER A 15 3.35 18.23 -14.37
N GLU A 16 3.23 18.13 -13.04
CA GLU A 16 4.28 17.62 -12.16
C GLU A 16 4.54 16.12 -12.36
N LEU A 17 3.55 15.38 -12.89
CA LEU A 17 3.58 13.93 -13.02
C LEU A 17 3.90 13.46 -14.43
N ILE A 18 3.71 14.29 -15.46
CA ILE A 18 4.02 13.93 -16.86
C ILE A 18 5.43 13.36 -17.02
N PRO A 19 6.50 13.90 -16.38
CA PRO A 19 7.84 13.31 -16.45
C PRO A 19 7.92 11.88 -15.92
N PHE A 20 7.12 11.54 -14.91
CA PHE A 20 7.11 10.24 -14.24
C PHE A 20 6.23 9.19 -14.94
N ILE A 21 5.47 9.58 -15.99
CA ILE A 21 4.67 8.62 -16.76
C ILE A 21 5.57 7.65 -17.51
N ASN A 22 5.45 6.37 -17.20
CA ASN A 22 6.10 5.31 -17.97
C ASN A 22 5.32 5.04 -19.27
N TRP A 23 5.73 5.70 -20.35
CA TRP A 23 5.07 5.62 -21.66
C TRP A 23 5.14 4.22 -22.28
N LEU A 24 6.05 3.36 -21.85
CA LEU A 24 6.14 1.98 -22.34
C LEU A 24 4.85 1.22 -22.02
N TYR A 25 4.35 1.32 -20.79
CA TYR A 25 3.10 0.68 -20.38
C TYR A 25 1.87 1.31 -21.06
N PHE A 26 1.90 2.63 -21.28
CA PHE A 26 0.86 3.30 -22.08
C PHE A 26 0.79 2.71 -23.51
N TYR A 27 1.94 2.60 -24.20
CA TYR A 27 1.97 2.01 -25.55
C TYR A 27 1.55 0.54 -25.55
N HIS A 28 1.89 -0.20 -24.51
CA HIS A 28 1.45 -1.60 -24.38
C HIS A 28 -0.08 -1.70 -24.30
N ALA A 29 -0.73 -0.89 -23.47
CA ALA A 29 -2.19 -0.85 -23.33
C ALA A 29 -2.89 -0.51 -24.64
N TRP A 30 -2.26 0.30 -25.49
CA TRP A 30 -2.75 0.69 -26.82
C TRP A 30 -2.34 -0.28 -27.94
N GLY A 31 -1.80 -1.45 -27.62
CA GLY A 31 -1.38 -2.44 -28.62
C GLY A 31 -0.26 -1.96 -29.56
N LEU A 32 0.53 -0.97 -29.12
CA LEU A 32 1.61 -0.36 -29.91
C LEU A 32 2.99 -0.96 -29.60
N SER A 33 3.05 -2.06 -28.86
CA SER A 33 4.30 -2.81 -28.65
C SER A 33 4.84 -3.30 -29.99
N GLY A 34 6.11 -2.98 -30.28
CA GLY A 34 6.73 -3.34 -31.57
C GLY A 34 6.30 -2.50 -32.78
N LYS A 35 5.37 -1.55 -32.64
CA LYS A 35 4.96 -0.67 -33.72
C LYS A 35 5.97 0.46 -34.00
N PRO A 36 5.93 1.07 -35.21
CA PRO A 36 6.81 2.18 -35.58
C PRO A 36 6.77 3.35 -34.57
N LYS A 37 7.89 4.07 -34.48
CA LYS A 37 8.02 5.24 -33.59
C LYS A 37 6.97 6.32 -33.92
N ALA A 38 6.66 6.51 -35.22
CA ALA A 38 5.68 7.50 -35.67
C ALA A 38 4.28 7.26 -35.10
N ASP A 39 3.83 6.00 -35.04
CA ASP A 39 2.52 5.65 -34.46
C ASP A 39 2.46 5.93 -32.96
N LYS A 40 3.55 5.61 -32.26
CA LYS A 40 3.70 5.89 -30.83
C LYS A 40 3.71 7.39 -30.54
N GLU A 41 4.42 8.16 -31.37
CA GLU A 41 4.49 9.61 -31.21
C GLU A 41 3.13 10.27 -31.43
N LYS A 42 2.37 9.84 -32.45
CA LYS A 42 1.03 10.35 -32.72
C LYS A 42 0.10 10.18 -31.51
N ILE A 43 -0.02 8.96 -30.98
CA ILE A 43 -0.90 8.69 -29.84
C ILE A 43 -0.43 9.40 -28.58
N LYS A 44 0.89 9.55 -28.39
CA LYS A 44 1.47 10.29 -27.27
C LYS A 44 1.09 11.78 -27.34
N GLN A 45 1.10 12.40 -28.52
CA GLN A 45 0.70 13.80 -28.68
C GLN A 45 -0.78 13.99 -28.33
N GLU A 46 -1.66 13.08 -28.74
CA GLU A 46 -3.08 13.11 -28.37
C GLU A 46 -3.24 12.95 -26.84
N ALA A 47 -2.50 12.04 -26.23
CA ALA A 47 -2.48 11.84 -24.79
C ALA A 47 -2.00 13.10 -24.03
N LEU A 48 -0.94 13.75 -24.51
CA LEU A 48 -0.43 14.98 -23.90
C LEU A 48 -1.42 16.15 -24.04
N GLN A 49 -2.16 16.24 -25.14
CA GLN A 49 -3.23 17.24 -25.30
C GLN A 49 -4.35 17.00 -24.29
N MET A 50 -4.75 15.74 -24.07
CA MET A 50 -5.76 15.40 -23.06
C MET A 50 -5.26 15.75 -21.65
N LEU A 51 -4.03 15.37 -21.29
CA LEU A 51 -3.42 15.71 -20.00
C LEU A 51 -3.36 17.23 -19.80
N ALA A 52 -3.00 18.01 -20.83
CA ALA A 52 -3.00 19.46 -20.74
C ALA A 52 -4.39 20.04 -20.48
N SER A 53 -5.46 19.41 -21.03
CA SER A 53 -6.84 19.83 -20.77
C SER A 53 -7.31 19.55 -19.34
N TRP A 54 -6.60 18.70 -18.60
CA TRP A 54 -6.89 18.33 -17.23
C TRP A 54 -6.18 19.20 -16.19
N GLU A 55 -5.11 19.91 -16.56
CA GLU A 55 -4.17 20.57 -15.64
C GLU A 55 -4.85 21.45 -14.56
N GLU A 56 -5.86 22.23 -14.96
CA GLU A 56 -6.54 23.15 -14.04
C GLU A 56 -7.79 22.55 -13.39
N LYS A 57 -8.16 21.35 -13.74
CA LYS A 57 -9.45 20.74 -13.36
C LYS A 57 -9.29 19.57 -12.40
N TYR A 58 -8.22 18.79 -12.58
CA TYR A 58 -8.04 17.51 -11.90
C TYR A 58 -6.67 17.42 -11.25
N HIS A 59 -6.64 16.66 -10.17
CA HIS A 59 -5.43 16.42 -9.41
C HIS A 59 -5.25 14.94 -9.14
N THR A 60 -4.07 14.59 -8.70
CA THR A 60 -3.81 13.30 -8.08
C THR A 60 -3.52 13.48 -6.60
N HIS A 61 -3.88 12.50 -5.82
CA HIS A 61 -3.73 12.52 -4.38
C HIS A 61 -2.84 11.35 -3.93
N ALA A 62 -2.05 11.60 -2.92
CA ALA A 62 -1.23 10.58 -2.29
C ALA A 62 -1.26 10.76 -0.78
N ILE A 63 -1.34 9.67 -0.05
CA ILE A 63 -1.13 9.66 1.39
C ILE A 63 -0.08 8.62 1.74
N PHE A 64 0.82 8.95 2.65
CA PHE A 64 1.79 8.00 3.18
C PHE A 64 2.08 8.23 4.65
N LYS A 65 2.57 7.19 5.31
CA LYS A 65 3.02 7.23 6.71
C LYS A 65 4.17 6.23 6.90
N LEU A 66 5.12 6.59 7.74
CA LEU A 66 6.17 5.69 8.21
C LEU A 66 5.74 5.06 9.52
N PHE A 67 5.94 3.75 9.64
CA PHE A 67 5.62 2.98 10.84
C PHE A 67 6.87 2.28 11.38
N GLU A 68 6.94 2.11 12.69
CA GLU A 68 7.82 1.13 13.30
C GLU A 68 7.28 -0.27 13.00
N VAL A 69 8.16 -1.18 12.61
CA VAL A 69 7.81 -2.53 12.19
C VAL A 69 8.86 -3.53 12.60
N GLY A 70 8.47 -4.79 12.71
CA GLY A 70 9.39 -5.92 12.79
C GLY A 70 8.81 -7.11 12.07
N SER A 71 9.63 -8.09 11.69
CA SER A 71 9.13 -9.32 11.10
C SER A 71 9.06 -10.45 12.12
N GLU A 72 8.03 -11.29 11.99
CA GLU A 72 7.86 -12.52 12.78
C GLU A 72 7.42 -13.64 11.81
N GLY A 73 8.35 -14.51 11.46
CA GLY A 73 8.14 -15.45 10.36
C GLY A 73 7.89 -14.71 9.04
N ASP A 74 6.78 -15.02 8.39
CA ASP A 74 6.36 -14.38 7.15
C ASP A 74 5.39 -13.20 7.38
N ASP A 75 5.28 -12.69 8.60
CA ASP A 75 4.40 -11.58 8.95
C ASP A 75 5.17 -10.31 9.26
N LEU A 76 4.61 -9.18 8.90
CA LEU A 76 5.01 -7.87 9.38
C LEU A 76 4.16 -7.46 10.59
N ILE A 77 4.79 -6.98 11.64
CA ILE A 77 4.13 -6.49 12.85
C ILE A 77 4.32 -4.98 12.92
N PHE A 78 3.27 -4.25 12.59
CA PHE A 78 3.24 -2.79 12.65
C PHE A 78 2.92 -2.33 14.06
N PHE A 79 3.74 -1.47 14.65
CA PHE A 79 3.48 -0.86 15.95
C PHE A 79 2.67 0.43 15.74
N LEU A 80 1.50 0.48 16.37
CA LEU A 80 0.60 1.62 16.24
C LEU A 80 0.84 2.60 17.39
N PRO A 81 0.79 3.93 17.12
CA PRO A 81 0.94 4.93 18.19
C PRO A 81 -0.18 4.76 19.21
N SER A 82 0.16 4.96 20.49
CA SER A 82 -0.85 5.02 21.54
C SER A 82 -1.75 6.26 21.34
N THR A 83 -3.05 6.10 21.49
CA THR A 83 -4.09 7.13 21.24
C THR A 83 -3.94 8.44 22.03
N SER A 84 -2.94 8.57 22.89
CA SER A 84 -2.63 9.81 23.62
C SER A 84 -1.83 10.84 22.83
N GLU A 85 -1.31 10.50 21.65
CA GLU A 85 -0.52 11.42 20.80
C GLU A 85 -1.26 11.96 19.57
N GLU A 86 -2.44 11.41 19.25
CA GLU A 86 -3.30 11.87 18.15
C GLU A 86 -4.57 12.58 18.66
N ASN A 87 -4.47 13.59 19.52
CA ASN A 87 -5.60 14.47 19.83
C ASN A 87 -5.85 15.44 18.68
N GLY A 88 -6.60 14.98 17.68
CA GLY A 88 -7.13 15.74 16.57
C GLY A 88 -7.92 14.83 15.64
N ILE A 89 -9.23 14.69 15.93
CA ILE A 89 -10.24 14.09 15.04
C ILE A 89 -10.28 12.56 14.98
N LEU A 90 -11.05 11.95 15.90
CA LEU A 90 -11.90 10.80 15.60
C LEU A 90 -13.06 10.74 16.60
N GLY A 91 -14.27 10.88 16.07
CA GLY A 91 -15.52 10.74 16.83
C GLY A 91 -15.68 9.29 17.31
N THR A 92 -15.94 9.17 18.59
CA THR A 92 -16.29 7.94 19.29
C THR A 92 -17.66 7.44 18.83
N SER A 93 -17.70 6.24 18.25
CA SER A 93 -18.94 5.45 18.23
C SER A 93 -19.02 4.64 19.53
N GLU A 94 -19.96 5.02 20.38
CA GLU A 94 -20.29 4.32 21.62
C GLU A 94 -20.88 2.94 21.33
N GLU A 95 -20.31 1.91 21.91
CA GLU A 95 -20.96 0.61 22.02
C GLU A 95 -21.97 0.63 23.17
N ASN A 96 -23.23 0.42 22.83
CA ASN A 96 -24.32 0.20 23.79
C ASN A 96 -24.15 -1.17 24.48
N GLY A 97 -23.68 -1.16 25.70
CA GLY A 97 -23.69 -2.32 26.60
C GLY A 97 -24.95 -2.32 27.47
N ILE A 98 -25.72 -3.38 27.35
CA ILE A 98 -26.94 -3.65 28.11
C ILE A 98 -26.59 -3.93 29.57
N SER A 99 -27.20 -3.17 30.51
CA SER A 99 -27.09 -3.37 31.95
C SER A 99 -27.98 -4.52 32.42
N GLY A 100 -27.40 -5.45 33.19
CA GLY A 100 -28.12 -6.43 33.97
C GLY A 100 -27.78 -6.26 35.46
N THR A 101 -28.77 -5.88 36.26
CA THR A 101 -28.70 -5.72 37.69
C THR A 101 -28.84 -7.04 38.42
N SER A 102 -28.04 -7.28 39.47
CA SER A 102 -28.52 -7.90 40.70
C SER A 102 -27.53 -7.72 41.85
N GLY A 103 -28.07 -7.35 43.04
CA GLY A 103 -27.31 -6.93 44.18
C GLY A 103 -26.83 -8.06 45.10
N GLY A 104 -26.05 -7.68 46.11
CA GLY A 104 -25.62 -8.55 47.22
C GLY A 104 -24.65 -7.85 48.14
N ASN A 105 -25.11 -7.58 49.38
CA ASN A 105 -24.42 -6.94 50.51
C ASN A 105 -23.18 -7.67 51.06
N GLY A 106 -22.22 -6.92 51.63
CA GLY A 106 -21.24 -7.45 52.57
C GLY A 106 -20.06 -6.53 52.82
N THR A 107 -20.02 -5.85 53.99
CA THR A 107 -18.98 -5.01 54.56
C THR A 107 -17.96 -5.82 55.39
N PRO A 108 -16.94 -5.20 56.07
CA PRO A 108 -15.71 -4.62 55.57
C PRO A 108 -14.48 -5.22 56.29
N GLY A 109 -13.28 -4.94 55.82
CA GLY A 109 -12.13 -5.21 56.66
C GLY A 109 -10.74 -5.12 55.98
N THR A 110 -10.00 -4.08 56.37
CA THR A 110 -8.54 -3.98 56.59
C THR A 110 -7.59 -3.77 55.40
N SER A 111 -7.11 -2.54 55.42
CA SER A 111 -5.67 -2.11 55.31
C SER A 111 -4.85 -2.56 54.10
N GLY A 112 -4.64 -1.61 53.20
CA GLY A 112 -3.34 -1.01 52.91
C GLY A 112 -2.24 -1.88 52.34
N ILE A 113 -2.09 -1.81 51.05
CA ILE A 113 -0.81 -1.57 50.36
C ILE A 113 -1.17 -0.95 49.02
N GLU A 114 -0.87 0.34 48.84
CA GLU A 114 -0.87 0.97 47.55
C GLU A 114 0.23 0.33 46.70
N SER A 115 -0.11 -0.65 45.91
CA SER A 115 0.73 -1.04 44.79
C SER A 115 0.55 0.02 43.70
N ASN A 116 1.56 0.85 43.49
CA ASN A 116 1.72 1.66 42.31
C ASN A 116 1.67 0.72 41.09
N GLY A 117 0.46 0.48 40.60
CA GLY A 117 0.23 -0.21 39.37
C GLY A 117 0.67 0.71 38.22
N ILE A 118 1.90 0.53 37.76
CA ILE A 118 2.30 0.95 36.42
C ILE A 118 1.42 0.10 35.51
N GLU A 119 0.31 0.66 35.03
CA GLU A 119 -0.41 0.09 33.90
C GLU A 119 0.58 0.00 32.75
N GLU A 120 1.13 -1.18 32.50
CA GLU A 120 1.82 -1.46 31.25
C GLU A 120 0.83 -1.18 30.11
N LYS A 121 0.96 -0.03 29.46
CA LYS A 121 0.22 0.30 28.25
C LYS A 121 0.52 -0.81 27.25
N LYS A 122 -0.41 -1.75 27.08
CA LYS A 122 -0.31 -2.78 26.05
C LYS A 122 -0.17 -2.08 24.70
N GLU A 123 0.99 -2.22 24.10
CA GLU A 123 1.29 -1.68 22.80
C GLU A 123 0.31 -2.25 21.77
N LYS A 124 -0.37 -1.38 21.03
CA LYS A 124 -1.24 -1.81 19.93
C LYS A 124 -0.39 -2.16 18.72
N TYR A 125 -0.72 -3.25 18.07
CA TYR A 125 -0.06 -3.65 16.83
C TYR A 125 -1.06 -4.15 15.79
N LEU A 126 -0.68 -4.05 14.51
CA LEU A 126 -1.39 -4.66 13.39
C LEU A 126 -0.48 -5.69 12.75
N ARG A 127 -0.97 -6.92 12.59
CA ARG A 127 -0.28 -7.99 11.89
C ARG A 127 -0.64 -7.95 10.41
N PHE A 128 0.36 -7.92 9.55
CA PHE A 128 0.22 -7.93 8.10
C PHE A 128 0.90 -9.19 7.54
N PRO A 129 0.16 -10.28 7.36
CA PRO A 129 0.71 -11.53 6.83
C PRO A 129 1.16 -11.37 5.38
N MET A 130 2.31 -11.97 5.06
CA MET A 130 2.88 -12.04 3.73
C MET A 130 2.86 -13.47 3.20
N LEU A 131 3.08 -13.61 1.90
CA LEU A 131 3.24 -14.88 1.22
C LEU A 131 4.71 -15.10 0.86
N ARG A 132 5.18 -16.34 0.93
CA ARG A 132 6.54 -16.72 0.54
C ARG A 132 6.52 -17.48 -0.78
N GLN A 133 7.52 -17.21 -1.64
CA GLN A 133 7.74 -18.00 -2.86
C GLN A 133 7.77 -19.50 -2.54
N GLN A 134 7.19 -20.31 -3.40
CA GLN A 134 7.29 -21.78 -3.33
C GLN A 134 8.46 -22.31 -4.17
N HIS A 135 8.91 -21.51 -5.14
CA HIS A 135 10.04 -21.81 -5.99
C HIS A 135 10.96 -20.58 -6.06
N PRO A 136 12.27 -20.75 -5.91
CA PRO A 136 13.21 -19.65 -5.99
C PRO A 136 13.26 -19.07 -7.42
N SER A 137 13.62 -17.80 -7.54
CA SER A 137 13.75 -17.12 -8.84
C SER A 137 14.88 -17.70 -9.71
N ALA A 138 15.93 -18.25 -9.07
CA ALA A 138 17.03 -18.92 -9.75
C ALA A 138 17.55 -20.08 -8.88
N PRO A 139 18.22 -21.10 -9.48
CA PRO A 139 18.83 -22.20 -8.74
C PRO A 139 19.82 -21.69 -7.68
N GLY A 140 19.66 -22.16 -6.43
CA GLY A 140 20.51 -21.76 -5.31
C GLY A 140 20.11 -20.47 -4.59
N GLU A 141 19.11 -19.75 -5.07
CA GLU A 141 18.52 -18.63 -4.35
C GLU A 141 17.48 -19.09 -3.31
N PRO A 142 17.27 -18.33 -2.22
CA PRO A 142 16.20 -18.64 -1.28
C PRO A 142 14.82 -18.31 -1.86
N ASN A 143 13.79 -18.96 -1.34
CA ASN A 143 12.41 -18.55 -1.53
C ASN A 143 12.18 -17.24 -0.79
N LEU A 144 11.85 -16.17 -1.50
CA LEU A 144 11.71 -14.83 -0.92
C LEU A 144 10.30 -14.61 -0.36
N CYS A 145 10.27 -13.84 0.73
CA CYS A 145 9.09 -13.20 1.28
C CYS A 145 9.41 -11.71 1.50
N LEU A 146 8.46 -10.82 1.33
CA LEU A 146 8.69 -9.39 1.61
C LEU A 146 9.09 -9.14 3.07
N ALA A 147 8.65 -9.99 4.00
CA ALA A 147 9.06 -9.91 5.40
C ALA A 147 10.57 -10.12 5.62
N ASP A 148 11.29 -10.75 4.68
CA ASP A 148 12.73 -10.96 4.76
C ASP A 148 13.53 -9.63 4.68
N PHE A 149 12.91 -8.57 4.17
CA PHE A 149 13.52 -7.24 4.05
C PHE A 149 13.28 -6.36 5.29
N ILE A 150 12.64 -6.90 6.31
CA ILE A 150 12.40 -6.24 7.60
C ILE A 150 13.11 -7.04 8.70
N ARG A 151 13.71 -6.30 9.63
CA ARG A 151 14.45 -6.89 10.75
C ARG A 151 13.55 -7.76 11.63
N PRO A 152 13.97 -8.98 11.99
CA PRO A 152 13.21 -9.84 12.89
C PRO A 152 13.06 -9.21 14.29
N LEU A 153 11.87 -9.33 14.88
CA LEU A 153 11.59 -8.86 16.25
C LEU A 153 12.48 -9.51 17.30
N SER A 154 12.95 -10.74 17.06
CA SER A 154 13.87 -11.45 17.93
C SER A 154 15.21 -10.73 18.16
N GLN A 155 15.57 -9.76 17.33
CA GLN A 155 16.77 -8.93 17.51
C GLN A 155 16.56 -7.76 18.49
N GLY A 156 15.34 -7.53 18.98
CA GLY A 156 15.05 -6.47 19.95
C GLY A 156 15.13 -5.04 19.42
N ILE A 157 15.27 -4.87 18.10
CA ILE A 157 15.35 -3.56 17.43
C ILE A 157 14.27 -3.50 16.38
N ARG A 158 13.47 -2.44 16.39
CA ARG A 158 12.46 -2.18 15.36
C ARG A 158 13.08 -1.55 14.13
N ASP A 159 12.51 -1.88 13.00
CA ASP A 159 12.80 -1.30 11.70
C ASP A 159 11.73 -0.27 11.35
N GLN A 160 11.82 0.32 10.17
CA GLN A 160 10.79 1.20 9.62
C GLN A 160 10.26 0.69 8.29
N ILE A 161 9.01 1.00 7.99
CA ILE A 161 8.36 0.71 6.72
C ILE A 161 7.44 1.87 6.34
N GLY A 162 7.39 2.19 5.04
CA GLY A 162 6.42 3.11 4.50
C GLY A 162 5.15 2.39 4.08
N VAL A 163 3.99 3.02 4.32
CA VAL A 163 2.70 2.61 3.79
C VAL A 163 2.16 3.75 2.96
N PHE A 164 1.62 3.48 1.79
CA PHE A 164 1.14 4.53 0.89
C PHE A 164 -0.12 4.12 0.12
N CYS A 165 -0.88 5.13 -0.32
CA CYS A 165 -1.82 4.99 -1.41
C CYS A 165 -1.86 6.26 -2.26
N THR A 166 -2.22 6.11 -3.53
CA THR A 166 -2.39 7.19 -4.50
C THR A 166 -3.69 7.03 -5.26
N SER A 167 -4.27 8.12 -5.69
CA SER A 167 -5.48 8.13 -6.51
C SER A 167 -5.48 9.29 -7.50
N VAL A 168 -6.30 9.16 -8.52
CA VAL A 168 -6.63 10.23 -9.47
C VAL A 168 -8.08 10.61 -9.29
N ASP A 169 -8.43 11.89 -9.48
CA ASP A 169 -9.81 12.34 -9.39
C ASP A 169 -10.75 11.50 -10.26
N GLY A 170 -11.67 10.77 -9.61
CA GLY A 170 -12.49 9.75 -10.27
C GLY A 170 -13.51 10.31 -11.29
N THR A 171 -13.79 11.62 -11.25
CA THR A 171 -14.74 12.28 -12.15
C THR A 171 -14.20 12.47 -13.57
N ILE A 172 -12.89 12.29 -13.80
CA ILE A 172 -12.27 12.39 -15.13
C ILE A 172 -12.95 11.47 -16.14
N ILE A 173 -13.17 10.20 -15.76
CA ILE A 173 -13.70 9.17 -16.66
C ILE A 173 -15.16 9.48 -17.06
N ASP A 174 -15.93 10.09 -16.16
CA ASP A 174 -17.33 10.43 -16.42
C ASP A 174 -17.50 11.39 -17.59
N VAL A 175 -16.53 12.27 -17.83
CA VAL A 175 -16.57 13.24 -18.93
C VAL A 175 -16.51 12.56 -20.28
N TYR A 176 -15.82 11.42 -20.38
CA TYR A 176 -15.55 10.74 -21.65
C TYR A 176 -16.40 9.47 -21.87
N ARG A 177 -17.33 9.17 -20.98
CA ARG A 177 -18.14 7.92 -21.00
C ARG A 177 -18.95 7.70 -22.32
N HIS A 178 -19.17 8.72 -23.10
CA HIS A 178 -19.97 8.67 -24.34
C HIS A 178 -19.15 8.49 -25.61
N ASP A 179 -17.81 8.41 -25.50
CA ASP A 179 -16.90 8.21 -26.62
C ASP A 179 -15.88 7.14 -26.24
N ASP A 180 -15.97 5.97 -26.84
CA ASP A 180 -15.16 4.79 -26.49
C ASP A 180 -13.66 5.06 -26.63
N TYR A 181 -13.24 5.83 -27.64
CA TYR A 181 -11.83 6.16 -27.86
C TYR A 181 -11.29 7.07 -26.77
N PHE A 182 -11.98 8.18 -26.51
CA PHE A 182 -11.55 9.10 -25.46
C PHE A 182 -11.73 8.52 -24.07
N ASN A 183 -12.73 7.67 -23.86
CA ASN A 183 -12.90 6.95 -22.60
C ASN A 183 -11.72 6.00 -22.34
N MET A 184 -11.32 5.20 -23.33
CA MET A 184 -10.14 4.33 -23.22
C MET A 184 -8.87 5.15 -22.97
N MET A 185 -8.71 6.28 -23.66
CA MET A 185 -7.59 7.21 -23.45
C MET A 185 -7.57 7.71 -22.00
N ALA A 186 -8.70 8.21 -21.52
CA ALA A 186 -8.84 8.76 -20.19
C ALA A 186 -8.57 7.70 -19.10
N GLN A 187 -9.10 6.49 -19.24
CA GLN A 187 -8.84 5.38 -18.31
C GLN A 187 -7.34 5.04 -18.28
N THR A 188 -6.74 4.83 -19.45
CA THR A 188 -5.31 4.49 -19.55
C THR A 188 -4.44 5.58 -18.95
N LEU A 189 -4.73 6.85 -19.23
CA LEU A 189 -3.96 7.97 -18.69
C LEU A 189 -4.15 8.12 -17.19
N SER A 190 -5.37 7.92 -16.67
CA SER A 190 -5.63 7.94 -15.23
C SER A 190 -4.83 6.86 -14.49
N ASP A 191 -4.78 5.64 -15.03
CA ASP A 191 -3.95 4.56 -14.46
C ASP A 191 -2.46 4.94 -14.48
N ARG A 192 -1.97 5.52 -15.58
CA ARG A 192 -0.57 5.97 -15.66
C ARG A 192 -0.27 7.12 -14.70
N LEU A 193 -1.22 8.02 -14.46
CA LEU A 193 -1.07 9.10 -13.47
C LEU A 193 -1.04 8.57 -12.05
N ALA A 194 -1.85 7.58 -11.69
CA ALA A 194 -1.81 6.95 -10.38
C ALA A 194 -0.43 6.32 -10.09
N GLU A 195 0.14 5.62 -11.08
CA GLU A 195 1.49 5.05 -11.02
C GLU A 195 2.57 6.14 -10.97
N ALA A 196 2.46 7.18 -11.82
CA ALA A 196 3.39 8.31 -11.82
C ALA A 196 3.37 9.06 -10.47
N THR A 197 2.21 9.18 -9.84
CA THR A 197 2.06 9.73 -8.49
C THR A 197 2.82 8.89 -7.46
N ALA A 198 2.71 7.57 -7.56
CA ALA A 198 3.44 6.65 -6.68
C ALA A 198 4.97 6.73 -6.91
N GLU A 199 5.43 6.89 -8.17
CA GLU A 199 6.85 7.10 -8.49
C GLU A 199 7.38 8.39 -7.85
N LYS A 200 6.70 9.52 -8.10
CA LYS A 200 7.09 10.83 -7.56
C LYS A 200 7.08 10.80 -6.03
N LEU A 201 6.02 10.28 -5.41
CA LEU A 201 5.95 10.13 -3.96
C LEU A 201 7.11 9.29 -3.42
N HIS A 202 7.45 8.17 -4.08
CA HIS A 202 8.54 7.31 -3.63
C HIS A 202 9.90 8.01 -3.70
N GLU A 203 10.16 8.80 -4.76
CA GLU A 203 11.36 9.65 -4.83
C GLU A 203 11.43 10.62 -3.64
N GLU A 204 10.35 11.35 -3.35
CA GLU A 204 10.29 12.27 -2.23
C GLU A 204 10.47 11.57 -0.88
N VAL A 205 9.90 10.36 -0.73
CA VAL A 205 10.07 9.56 0.49
C VAL A 205 11.53 9.13 0.64
N ARG A 206 12.18 8.63 -0.40
CA ARG A 206 13.60 8.23 -0.36
C ARG A 206 14.53 9.38 -0.01
N LYS A 207 14.29 10.55 -0.64
CA LYS A 207 15.20 11.70 -0.53
C LYS A 207 14.93 12.57 0.69
N GLU A 208 13.66 12.79 1.04
CA GLU A 208 13.27 13.83 1.99
C GLU A 208 12.60 13.28 3.25
N TYR A 209 11.51 12.51 3.09
CA TYR A 209 10.64 12.18 4.21
C TYR A 209 11.17 11.04 5.08
N TRP A 210 11.62 9.97 4.46
CA TRP A 210 12.37 8.91 5.13
C TRP A 210 13.87 9.23 5.12
N GLY A 211 14.36 9.77 4.01
CA GLY A 211 15.71 10.32 3.89
C GLY A 211 16.82 9.27 3.93
N TYR A 212 16.55 8.05 3.48
CA TYR A 212 17.58 7.01 3.41
C TYR A 212 18.48 7.10 2.16
N ALA A 213 18.10 7.94 1.19
CA ALA A 213 18.86 8.22 -0.03
C ALA A 213 18.84 9.73 -0.37
N PRO A 214 19.29 10.62 0.54
CA PRO A 214 19.15 12.07 0.35
C PRO A 214 19.95 12.62 -0.83
N ASP A 215 21.05 11.95 -1.18
CA ASP A 215 21.95 12.35 -2.28
C ASP A 215 21.60 11.64 -3.61
N GLU A 216 20.47 10.93 -3.68
CA GLU A 216 20.04 10.24 -4.90
C GLU A 216 19.86 11.23 -6.05
N ASN A 217 20.54 10.96 -7.16
CA ASN A 217 20.48 11.77 -8.39
C ASN A 217 20.28 10.87 -9.59
N LEU A 218 19.07 10.32 -9.73
CA LEU A 218 18.68 9.42 -10.82
C LEU A 218 17.89 10.16 -11.88
N THR A 219 18.15 9.84 -13.16
CA THR A 219 17.28 10.26 -14.26
C THR A 219 15.93 9.52 -14.16
N ILE A 220 14.92 10.03 -14.84
CA ILE A 220 13.59 9.36 -14.91
C ILE A 220 13.72 7.96 -15.50
N GLU A 221 14.57 7.78 -16.53
CA GLU A 221 14.81 6.46 -17.13
C GLU A 221 15.45 5.49 -16.13
N GLN A 222 16.33 5.97 -15.28
CA GLN A 222 16.93 5.15 -14.22
C GLN A 222 15.91 4.81 -13.13
N GLN A 223 15.04 5.76 -12.79
CA GLN A 223 13.94 5.49 -11.86
C GLN A 223 12.96 4.44 -12.43
N HIS A 224 12.59 4.54 -13.71
CA HIS A 224 11.77 3.53 -14.37
C HIS A 224 12.45 2.16 -14.50
N ARG A 225 13.78 2.08 -14.41
CA ARG A 225 14.52 0.82 -14.29
C ARG A 225 14.77 0.37 -12.85
N GLU A 226 14.17 1.07 -11.88
CA GLU A 226 14.24 0.73 -10.46
C GLU A 226 15.71 0.72 -9.93
N GLU A 227 16.58 1.63 -10.43
CA GLU A 227 17.99 1.73 -10.03
C GLU A 227 18.17 2.41 -8.66
N TYR A 228 17.10 2.73 -7.97
CA TYR A 228 17.11 3.28 -6.61
C TYR A 228 17.23 2.19 -5.54
N GLN A 229 17.64 2.59 -4.34
CA GLN A 229 17.63 1.70 -3.18
C GLN A 229 16.19 1.47 -2.68
N GLY A 230 15.91 0.22 -2.28
CA GLY A 230 14.59 -0.15 -1.76
C GLY A 230 13.60 -0.55 -2.86
N ILE A 231 12.38 -0.83 -2.45
CA ILE A 231 11.27 -1.20 -3.37
C ILE A 231 9.94 -0.63 -2.88
N ARG A 232 8.98 -0.55 -3.78
CA ARG A 232 7.60 -0.11 -3.53
C ARG A 232 6.59 -1.15 -4.05
N PRO A 233 6.50 -2.36 -3.46
CA PRO A 233 5.52 -3.35 -3.90
C PRO A 233 4.10 -2.86 -3.65
N ALA A 234 3.27 -2.92 -4.70
CA ALA A 234 1.87 -2.54 -4.66
C ALA A 234 0.96 -3.76 -4.42
N ILE A 235 -0.18 -3.53 -3.76
CA ILE A 235 -1.22 -4.53 -3.56
C ILE A 235 -1.80 -4.97 -4.92
N GLY A 236 -1.97 -6.27 -5.12
CA GLY A 236 -2.44 -6.85 -6.38
C GLY A 236 -1.33 -7.19 -7.38
N TYR A 237 -0.07 -6.80 -7.11
CA TYR A 237 1.09 -7.09 -7.97
C TYR A 237 1.77 -8.42 -7.59
N PRO A 238 2.66 -8.95 -8.43
CA PRO A 238 3.19 -10.30 -8.30
C PRO A 238 3.80 -10.68 -6.94
N SER A 239 4.44 -9.74 -6.23
CA SER A 239 5.01 -10.00 -4.89
C SER A 239 4.00 -9.82 -3.75
N LEU A 240 2.83 -9.21 -4.01
CA LEU A 240 1.79 -8.91 -3.01
C LEU A 240 0.38 -9.08 -3.62
N PRO A 241 0.01 -10.29 -4.08
CA PRO A 241 -1.14 -10.50 -4.96
C PRO A 241 -2.51 -10.44 -4.28
N ASP A 242 -2.59 -10.46 -2.95
CA ASP A 242 -3.84 -10.42 -2.19
C ASP A 242 -4.45 -9.03 -2.18
N THR A 243 -5.45 -8.76 -3.04
CA THR A 243 -6.14 -7.47 -3.09
C THR A 243 -6.91 -7.15 -1.80
N SER A 244 -7.30 -8.15 -1.01
CA SER A 244 -7.94 -7.93 0.30
C SER A 244 -7.00 -7.31 1.33
N ALA A 245 -5.69 -7.29 1.07
CA ALA A 245 -4.72 -6.59 1.92
C ALA A 245 -4.94 -5.06 1.93
N ASN A 246 -5.70 -4.51 0.97
CA ASN A 246 -6.14 -3.12 1.00
C ASN A 246 -6.92 -2.76 2.28
N PHE A 247 -7.65 -3.71 2.88
CA PHE A 247 -8.30 -3.48 4.17
C PHE A 247 -7.31 -3.24 5.31
N LEU A 248 -6.10 -3.83 5.25
CA LEU A 248 -5.04 -3.56 6.21
C LEU A 248 -4.36 -2.20 5.94
N ILE A 249 -4.18 -1.85 4.67
CA ILE A 249 -3.67 -0.51 4.29
C ILE A 249 -4.64 0.57 4.78
N ASP A 250 -5.95 0.40 4.60
CA ASP A 250 -6.96 1.36 5.04
C ASP A 250 -6.97 1.57 6.57
N GLN A 251 -6.75 0.50 7.35
CA GLN A 251 -6.58 0.60 8.80
C GLN A 251 -5.32 1.39 9.21
N LEU A 252 -4.27 1.38 8.38
CA LEU A 252 -3.02 2.08 8.64
C LEU A 252 -3.05 3.55 8.21
N LEU A 253 -3.75 3.87 7.11
CA LEU A 253 -3.68 5.17 6.45
C LEU A 253 -4.98 5.97 6.41
N ASP A 254 -6.15 5.36 6.61
CA ASP A 254 -7.45 5.96 6.27
C ASP A 254 -7.47 6.48 4.82
N MET A 255 -7.59 5.54 3.88
CA MET A 255 -7.49 5.79 2.43
C MET A 255 -8.53 6.80 1.91
N LYS A 256 -9.61 7.04 2.69
CA LYS A 256 -10.64 8.05 2.35
C LYS A 256 -10.07 9.46 2.26
N GLN A 257 -8.99 9.77 2.97
CA GLN A 257 -8.30 11.05 2.87
C GLN A 257 -7.71 11.31 1.48
N ALA A 258 -7.35 10.24 0.76
CA ALA A 258 -6.94 10.31 -0.65
C ALA A 258 -8.10 10.05 -1.62
N GLY A 259 -9.36 10.16 -1.18
CA GLY A 259 -10.54 9.94 -2.00
C GLY A 259 -10.82 8.48 -2.35
N ILE A 260 -10.12 7.51 -1.75
CA ILE A 260 -10.25 6.09 -2.05
C ILE A 260 -11.29 5.44 -1.15
N ARG A 261 -12.16 4.63 -1.75
CA ARG A 261 -13.07 3.72 -1.06
C ARG A 261 -12.81 2.28 -1.48
N LEU A 262 -12.99 1.35 -0.59
CA LEU A 262 -12.86 -0.08 -0.89
C LEU A 262 -14.22 -0.71 -1.15
N THR A 263 -14.26 -1.57 -2.15
CA THR A 263 -15.39 -2.49 -2.36
C THR A 263 -15.34 -3.63 -1.34
N GLU A 264 -16.39 -4.44 -1.27
CA GLU A 264 -16.44 -5.65 -0.43
C GLU A 264 -15.31 -6.65 -0.73
N THR A 265 -14.73 -6.59 -1.91
CA THR A 265 -13.62 -7.45 -2.34
C THR A 265 -12.25 -6.80 -2.20
N GLY A 266 -12.17 -5.62 -1.57
CA GLY A 266 -10.91 -4.90 -1.38
C GLY A 266 -10.37 -4.19 -2.63
N MET A 267 -11.19 -4.04 -3.68
CA MET A 267 -10.82 -3.23 -4.84
C MET A 267 -11.01 -1.75 -4.52
N MET A 268 -10.13 -0.92 -5.03
CA MET A 268 -10.17 0.54 -4.84
C MET A 268 -11.11 1.23 -5.83
N THR A 269 -11.77 2.26 -5.36
CA THR A 269 -12.55 3.21 -6.16
C THR A 269 -12.12 4.63 -5.77
N PRO A 270 -11.65 5.47 -6.71
CA PRO A 270 -11.60 5.26 -8.17
C PRO A 270 -10.64 4.13 -8.56
N HIS A 271 -10.84 3.55 -9.75
CA HIS A 271 -10.02 2.44 -10.26
C HIS A 271 -8.56 2.85 -10.44
N ALA A 272 -8.32 4.06 -10.93
CA ALA A 272 -6.99 4.66 -11.04
C ALA A 272 -6.44 5.02 -9.65
N SER A 273 -6.09 4.00 -8.89
CA SER A 273 -5.52 4.07 -7.54
C SER A 273 -4.46 2.99 -7.36
N VAL A 274 -3.44 3.30 -6.56
CA VAL A 274 -2.37 2.38 -6.18
C VAL A 274 -2.19 2.42 -4.68
N SER A 275 -1.95 1.29 -4.06
CA SER A 275 -1.63 1.19 -2.64
C SER A 275 -0.53 0.17 -2.41
N GLY A 276 0.22 0.30 -1.33
CA GLY A 276 1.30 -0.64 -1.06
C GLY A 276 2.20 -0.27 0.09
N LEU A 277 3.36 -0.90 0.09
CA LEU A 277 4.39 -0.76 1.10
C LEU A 277 5.69 -0.23 0.46
N MET A 278 6.51 0.47 1.25
CA MET A 278 7.84 0.93 0.83
C MET A 278 8.88 0.34 1.77
N PHE A 279 9.87 -0.33 1.20
CA PHE A 279 10.99 -0.95 1.92
C PHE A 279 12.29 -0.21 1.57
N SER A 280 13.07 0.17 2.59
CA SER A 280 14.36 0.86 2.39
C SER A 280 15.58 -0.06 2.34
N HIS A 281 15.39 -1.36 2.56
CA HIS A 281 16.49 -2.31 2.65
C HIS A 281 17.29 -2.37 1.34
N PRO A 282 18.63 -2.25 1.37
CA PRO A 282 19.44 -2.13 0.14
C PRO A 282 19.46 -3.39 -0.73
N LYS A 283 19.09 -4.55 -0.16
CA LYS A 283 18.93 -5.81 -0.90
C LYS A 283 17.49 -6.14 -1.25
N ALA A 284 16.55 -5.23 -0.93
CA ALA A 284 15.17 -5.42 -1.33
C ALA A 284 15.07 -5.40 -2.85
N ARG A 285 14.33 -6.36 -3.39
CA ARG A 285 14.10 -6.51 -4.83
C ARG A 285 12.69 -7.01 -5.09
N TYR A 286 12.14 -6.66 -6.24
CA TYR A 286 10.90 -7.23 -6.69
C TYR A 286 11.11 -8.70 -7.08
N PHE A 287 10.08 -9.49 -6.85
CA PHE A 287 10.04 -10.90 -7.24
C PHE A 287 8.60 -11.32 -7.55
N GLU A 288 8.47 -12.32 -8.38
CA GLU A 288 7.19 -12.98 -8.59
C GLU A 288 7.00 -14.04 -7.50
N LEU A 289 5.87 -13.97 -6.79
CA LEU A 289 5.51 -15.01 -5.82
C LEU A 289 5.38 -16.38 -6.51
N GLY A 290 4.92 -16.37 -7.76
CA GLY A 290 4.61 -17.56 -8.51
C GLY A 290 3.29 -18.20 -8.05
N LYS A 291 3.17 -19.52 -8.26
CA LYS A 291 2.00 -20.28 -7.85
C LYS A 291 2.20 -20.85 -6.45
N ILE A 292 1.15 -20.77 -5.63
CA ILE A 292 1.12 -21.30 -4.27
C ILE A 292 0.24 -22.55 -4.17
N GLY A 293 0.59 -23.44 -3.26
CA GLY A 293 -0.16 -24.64 -2.95
C GLY A 293 -1.30 -24.41 -1.96
N GLU A 294 -2.07 -25.46 -1.75
CA GLU A 294 -3.21 -25.47 -0.83
C GLU A 294 -2.78 -25.30 0.63
N ASP A 295 -1.61 -25.80 1.00
CA ASP A 295 -1.00 -25.68 2.33
C ASP A 295 -0.71 -24.21 2.68
N GLN A 296 -0.05 -23.49 1.77
CA GLN A 296 0.23 -22.07 1.97
C GLN A 296 -1.06 -21.22 1.96
N LEU A 297 -2.03 -21.55 1.09
CA LEU A 297 -3.33 -20.88 1.09
C LEU A 297 -4.00 -20.97 2.46
N ARG A 298 -4.03 -22.19 3.05
CA ARG A 298 -4.65 -22.42 4.37
C ARG A 298 -3.91 -21.71 5.49
N ASP A 299 -2.58 -21.76 5.48
CA ASP A 299 -1.77 -21.05 6.47
C ASP A 299 -1.97 -19.54 6.38
N TYR A 300 -1.92 -18.99 5.16
CA TYR A 300 -2.14 -17.56 4.93
C TYR A 300 -3.54 -17.12 5.36
N ALA A 301 -4.59 -17.85 4.98
CA ALA A 301 -5.97 -17.59 5.40
C ALA A 301 -6.11 -17.57 6.93
N ARG A 302 -5.47 -18.52 7.62
CA ARG A 302 -5.46 -18.59 9.09
C ARG A 302 -4.77 -17.36 9.70
N ARG A 303 -3.60 -16.96 9.20
CA ARG A 303 -2.86 -15.77 9.68
C ARG A 303 -3.60 -14.47 9.40
N ARG A 304 -4.35 -14.40 8.29
CA ARG A 304 -5.23 -13.29 7.92
C ARG A 304 -6.55 -13.25 8.71
N GLY A 305 -6.92 -14.32 9.42
CA GLY A 305 -8.22 -14.44 10.08
C GLY A 305 -9.40 -14.47 9.11
N VAL A 306 -9.19 -14.97 7.87
CA VAL A 306 -10.18 -14.99 6.79
C VAL A 306 -10.53 -16.46 6.45
N PRO A 307 -11.82 -16.78 6.18
CA PRO A 307 -12.18 -18.12 5.74
C PRO A 307 -11.40 -18.54 4.48
N VAL A 308 -10.93 -19.79 4.46
CA VAL A 308 -10.08 -20.33 3.37
C VAL A 308 -10.75 -20.17 2.00
N GLU A 309 -12.05 -20.42 1.90
CA GLU A 309 -12.77 -20.30 0.63
C GLU A 309 -12.89 -18.83 0.14
N LEU A 310 -12.95 -17.88 1.05
CA LEU A 310 -12.89 -16.46 0.68
C LEU A 310 -11.47 -16.08 0.23
N MET A 311 -10.44 -16.50 0.97
CA MET A 311 -9.04 -16.26 0.59
C MET A 311 -8.70 -16.93 -0.77
N ARG A 312 -9.27 -18.10 -1.06
CA ARG A 312 -9.16 -18.77 -2.36
C ARG A 312 -9.64 -17.87 -3.52
N ARG A 313 -10.71 -17.12 -3.32
CA ARG A 313 -11.21 -16.16 -4.34
C ARG A 313 -10.23 -15.02 -4.57
N PHE A 314 -9.69 -14.44 -3.50
CA PHE A 314 -8.73 -13.35 -3.60
C PHE A 314 -7.43 -13.77 -4.29
N LEU A 315 -6.96 -15.00 -4.05
CA LEU A 315 -5.70 -15.51 -4.58
C LEU A 315 -5.88 -16.44 -5.80
N GLN A 316 -7.06 -16.47 -6.43
CA GLN A 316 -7.38 -17.44 -7.49
C GLN A 316 -6.34 -17.45 -8.62
N SER A 317 -5.83 -16.29 -9.02
CA SER A 317 -4.80 -16.16 -10.07
C SER A 317 -3.45 -16.73 -9.65
N SER A 318 -3.16 -16.78 -8.34
CA SER A 318 -1.88 -17.24 -7.79
C SER A 318 -1.87 -18.71 -7.38
N LEU A 319 -3.02 -19.40 -7.43
CA LEU A 319 -3.11 -20.81 -7.04
C LEU A 319 -2.65 -21.74 -8.14
N ILE A 320 -2.05 -22.88 -7.72
CA ILE A 320 -1.82 -24.03 -8.60
C ILE A 320 -3.19 -24.54 -9.07
N LYS A 321 -3.38 -24.61 -10.39
CA LYS A 321 -4.59 -25.25 -10.96
C LYS A 321 -4.50 -26.74 -10.73
N LYS A 322 -5.54 -27.31 -10.14
CA LYS A 322 -5.70 -28.77 -10.03
C LYS A 322 -6.03 -29.39 -11.38
#